data_007b692ccc54829f82f7b27bc554a179
#
_entry.id   007b692ccc54829f82f7b27bc554a179
#
_cell.length_a   1.000
_cell.length_b   1.000
_cell.length_c   1.000
_cell.angle_alpha   90.00
_cell.angle_beta   90.00
_cell.angle_gamma   90.00
#
_symmetry.space_group_name_H-M   'P 1'
#
loop_
_entity.id
_entity.type
_entity.pdbx_description
1 polymer ?
#
loop_
_entity_poly.entity_id
_entity_poly.type
_entity_poly.pdbx_seq_one_letter_code
_entity_poly.pdbx_strand_id
1 'polypeptide(L)'
;MSDTIQIREMMKEKKRIVVKIGSSSLQHIQTGDLDYTKLDVLVRELCDIRNRGKDVVLVTSGAVAVGRKSVMMQETGSDNLTAVKQACAAIGQARLMMTYQKIFAEYNQVAAQILMTKNTIIDNLNRFNARNTFAELFKLG
;
A
#
# COMPACT_ATOMS: atom_id res chain seq x y z
N MET A 1 -16.26 4.23 -28.75
CA MET A 1 -15.99 5.42 -27.92
C MET A 1 -16.98 5.60 -26.76
N SER A 2 -18.19 5.05 -26.85
CA SER A 2 -19.23 5.15 -25.81
C SER A 2 -18.91 4.36 -24.53
N ASP A 3 -18.46 3.11 -24.64
CA ASP A 3 -18.32 2.19 -23.49
C ASP A 3 -17.25 2.63 -22.48
N THR A 4 -16.11 3.14 -22.95
CA THR A 4 -15.04 3.60 -22.08
C THR A 4 -15.43 4.85 -21.29
N ILE A 5 -16.19 5.75 -21.89
CA ILE A 5 -16.69 6.96 -21.23
C ILE A 5 -17.74 6.57 -20.18
N GLN A 6 -18.65 5.68 -20.52
CA GLN A 6 -19.67 5.19 -19.61
C GLN A 6 -19.07 4.46 -18.39
N ILE A 7 -18.05 3.61 -18.59
CA ILE A 7 -17.33 2.95 -17.49
C ILE A 7 -16.66 3.99 -16.58
N ARG A 8 -16.01 5.01 -17.13
CA ARG A 8 -15.38 6.08 -16.33
C ARG A 8 -16.39 6.86 -15.50
N GLU A 9 -17.55 7.19 -16.05
CA GLU A 9 -18.61 7.86 -15.28
C GLU A 9 -19.13 6.95 -14.15
N MET A 10 -19.37 5.67 -14.42
CA MET A 10 -19.76 4.70 -13.40
C MET A 10 -18.72 4.57 -12.27
N MET A 11 -17.42 4.70 -12.55
CA MET A 11 -16.36 4.67 -11.54
C MET A 11 -16.42 5.89 -10.62
N LYS A 12 -16.81 7.05 -11.11
CA LYS A 12 -16.93 8.27 -10.29
C LYS A 12 -17.95 8.13 -9.18
N GLU A 13 -18.98 7.32 -9.35
CA GLU A 13 -20.05 7.11 -8.38
C GLU A 13 -19.71 6.05 -7.31
N LYS A 14 -18.61 5.31 -7.48
CA LYS A 14 -18.23 4.28 -6.51
C LYS A 14 -17.83 4.91 -5.18
N LYS A 15 -18.37 4.37 -4.09
CA LYS A 15 -18.10 4.84 -2.73
C LYS A 15 -16.75 4.35 -2.21
N ARG A 16 -16.28 3.21 -2.68
CA ARG A 16 -15.02 2.60 -2.23
C ARG A 16 -14.08 2.41 -3.39
N ILE A 17 -12.87 2.89 -3.24
CA ILE A 17 -11.80 2.83 -4.24
C ILE A 17 -10.65 2.00 -3.69
N VAL A 18 -10.20 1.02 -4.46
CA VAL A 18 -9.01 0.23 -4.16
C VAL A 18 -7.94 0.58 -5.20
N VAL A 19 -6.82 1.08 -4.71
CA VAL A 19 -5.66 1.40 -5.55
C VAL A 19 -4.54 0.43 -5.24
N LYS A 20 -4.04 -0.27 -6.25
CA LYS A 20 -2.89 -1.18 -6.12
C LYS A 20 -1.66 -0.55 -6.75
N ILE A 21 -0.57 -0.51 -6.00
CA ILE A 21 0.72 -0.02 -6.48
C ILE A 21 1.82 -1.05 -6.28
N GLY A 22 2.62 -1.26 -7.32
CA GLY A 22 3.77 -2.16 -7.28
C GLY A 22 5.03 -1.49 -6.70
N SER A 23 5.98 -2.29 -6.22
CA SER A 23 7.24 -1.81 -5.64
C SER A 23 8.05 -0.95 -6.62
N SER A 24 8.14 -1.37 -7.88
CA SER A 24 8.87 -0.63 -8.92
C SER A 24 8.32 0.76 -9.21
N SER A 25 7.02 0.97 -8.96
CA SER A 25 6.39 2.28 -9.14
C SER A 25 6.74 3.27 -8.03
N LEU A 26 7.18 2.77 -6.87
CA LEU A 26 7.50 3.58 -5.69
C LEU A 26 9.00 3.83 -5.52
N GLN A 27 9.82 3.34 -6.42
CA GLN A 27 11.27 3.42 -6.31
C GLN A 27 11.88 4.19 -7.48
N HIS A 28 13.01 4.80 -7.23
CA HIS A 28 13.88 5.28 -8.28
C HIS A 28 14.51 4.09 -9.02
N ILE A 29 14.37 4.04 -10.33
CA ILE A 29 14.86 2.94 -11.16
C ILE A 29 16.38 2.76 -11.00
N GLN A 30 17.11 3.86 -10.84
CA GLN A 30 18.58 3.87 -10.80
C GLN A 30 19.14 3.45 -9.44
N THR A 31 18.51 3.88 -8.34
CA THR A 31 19.07 3.69 -6.99
C THR A 31 18.31 2.65 -6.17
N GLY A 32 17.08 2.31 -6.53
CA GLY A 32 16.21 1.44 -5.75
C GLY A 32 15.68 2.09 -4.45
N ASP A 33 16.00 3.35 -4.19
CA ASP A 33 15.47 4.09 -3.05
C ASP A 33 14.00 4.47 -3.27
N LEU A 34 13.27 4.71 -2.18
CA LEU A 34 11.91 5.22 -2.28
C LEU A 34 11.90 6.59 -2.96
N ASP A 35 11.04 6.71 -3.96
CA ASP A 35 10.79 7.97 -4.66
C ASP A 35 9.73 8.76 -3.90
N TYR A 36 10.19 9.66 -3.04
CA TYR A 36 9.30 10.47 -2.20
C TYR A 36 8.40 11.39 -3.03
N THR A 37 8.83 11.83 -4.19
CA THR A 37 7.98 12.64 -5.09
C THR A 37 6.79 11.84 -5.58
N LYS A 38 7.01 10.60 -6.03
CA LYS A 38 5.91 9.72 -6.44
C LYS A 38 5.00 9.33 -5.27
N LEU A 39 5.59 9.10 -4.09
CA LEU A 39 4.82 8.81 -2.89
C LEU A 39 3.93 9.98 -2.49
N ASP A 40 4.45 11.20 -2.52
CA ASP A 40 3.69 12.40 -2.20
C ASP A 40 2.53 12.62 -3.19
N VAL A 41 2.79 12.52 -4.49
CA VAL A 41 1.74 12.61 -5.51
C VAL A 41 0.66 11.56 -5.29
N LEU A 42 1.05 10.29 -5.04
CA LEU A 42 0.11 9.22 -4.76
C LEU A 42 -0.76 9.52 -3.54
N VAL A 43 -0.12 9.87 -2.43
CA VAL A 43 -0.84 10.14 -1.17
C VAL A 43 -1.77 11.33 -1.32
N ARG A 44 -1.35 12.40 -1.97
CA ARG A 44 -2.18 13.57 -2.24
C ARG A 44 -3.46 13.20 -3.03
N GLU A 45 -3.33 12.41 -4.09
CA GLU A 45 -4.47 11.97 -4.87
C GLU A 45 -5.42 11.06 -4.05
N LEU A 46 -4.87 10.19 -3.19
CA LEU A 46 -5.68 9.36 -2.29
C LEU A 46 -6.42 10.21 -1.26
N CYS A 47 -5.76 11.21 -0.70
CA CYS A 47 -6.37 12.16 0.24
C CYS A 47 -7.49 12.97 -0.41
N ASP A 48 -7.31 13.40 -1.66
CA ASP A 48 -8.34 14.10 -2.41
C ASP A 48 -9.59 13.21 -2.63
N ILE A 49 -9.39 11.94 -2.98
CA ILE A 49 -10.48 10.97 -3.08
C ILE A 49 -11.19 10.79 -1.74
N ARG A 50 -10.43 10.69 -0.64
CA ARG A 50 -10.97 10.55 0.71
C ARG A 50 -11.77 11.79 1.13
N ASN A 51 -11.27 12.98 0.84
CA ASN A 51 -11.93 14.25 1.14
C ASN A 51 -13.26 14.44 0.38
N ARG A 52 -13.45 13.72 -0.72
CA ARG A 52 -14.73 13.63 -1.44
C ARG A 52 -15.72 12.63 -0.80
N GLY A 53 -15.43 12.13 0.40
CA GLY A 53 -16.30 11.22 1.16
C GLY A 53 -16.26 9.77 0.69
N LYS A 54 -15.18 9.35 0.01
CA LYS A 54 -15.02 7.96 -0.45
C LYS A 54 -14.10 7.17 0.47
N ASP A 55 -14.38 5.89 0.63
CA ASP A 55 -13.45 4.97 1.28
C ASP A 55 -12.29 4.67 0.35
N VAL A 56 -11.07 4.72 0.86
CA VAL A 56 -9.86 4.47 0.09
C VAL A 56 -9.06 3.33 0.71
N VAL A 57 -8.68 2.36 -0.10
CA VAL A 57 -7.78 1.27 0.28
C VAL A 57 -6.57 1.30 -0.65
N LEU A 58 -5.39 1.48 -0.08
CA LEU A 58 -4.13 1.36 -0.81
C LEU A 58 -3.55 -0.04 -0.61
N VAL A 59 -3.44 -0.81 -1.69
CA VAL A 59 -2.73 -2.09 -1.70
C VAL A 59 -1.32 -1.84 -2.21
N THR A 60 -0.37 -1.86 -1.30
CA THR A 60 1.04 -1.55 -1.59
C THR A 60 1.92 -2.77 -1.41
N SER A 61 3.02 -2.82 -2.14
CA SER A 61 4.10 -3.80 -2.01
C SER A 61 5.43 -3.07 -1.89
N GLY A 62 6.53 -3.81 -1.70
CA GLY A 62 7.87 -3.21 -1.69
C GLY A 62 8.64 -3.35 -0.38
N ALA A 63 8.04 -3.95 0.66
CA ALA A 63 8.69 -4.13 1.95
C ALA A 63 10.06 -4.83 1.84
N VAL A 64 10.17 -5.91 1.06
CA VAL A 64 11.44 -6.63 0.85
C VAL A 64 12.51 -5.70 0.25
N ALA A 65 12.16 -4.95 -0.78
CA ALA A 65 13.10 -4.05 -1.46
C ALA A 65 13.56 -2.91 -0.52
N VAL A 66 12.63 -2.30 0.20
CA VAL A 66 12.94 -1.27 1.20
C VAL A 66 13.84 -1.82 2.30
N GLY A 67 13.57 -3.04 2.78
CA GLY A 67 14.39 -3.69 3.80
C GLY A 67 15.80 -4.00 3.32
N ARG A 68 15.96 -4.60 2.14
CA ARG A 68 17.27 -4.84 1.52
C ARG A 68 18.11 -3.56 1.44
N LYS A 69 17.49 -2.51 0.95
CA LYS A 69 18.15 -1.20 0.83
C LYS A 69 18.52 -0.62 2.21
N SER A 70 17.66 -0.79 3.21
CA SER A 70 17.92 -0.29 4.57
C SER A 70 19.13 -0.91 5.23
N VAL A 71 19.47 -2.17 4.91
CA VAL A 71 20.64 -2.87 5.43
C VAL A 71 21.79 -2.91 4.44
N MET A 72 21.72 -2.14 3.35
CA MET A 72 22.73 -2.07 2.28
C MET A 72 23.08 -3.44 1.70
N MET A 73 22.15 -4.36 1.69
CA MET A 73 22.33 -5.71 1.21
C MET A 73 22.45 -5.73 -0.31
N GLN A 74 23.58 -6.20 -0.83
CA GLN A 74 23.74 -6.41 -2.26
C GLN A 74 23.00 -7.68 -2.70
N GLU A 75 22.48 -7.68 -3.93
CA GLU A 75 21.90 -8.90 -4.51
C GLU A 75 23.03 -9.89 -4.83
N THR A 76 23.16 -10.90 -3.99
CA THR A 76 24.03 -12.06 -4.27
C THR A 76 23.14 -13.22 -4.73
N GLY A 77 23.64 -14.07 -5.62
CA GLY A 77 22.86 -15.20 -6.17
C GLY A 77 22.33 -16.20 -5.13
N SER A 78 22.81 -16.13 -3.89
CA SER A 78 22.34 -16.89 -2.75
C SER A 78 21.14 -16.28 -2.02
N ASP A 79 20.72 -15.06 -2.36
CA ASP A 79 19.68 -14.29 -1.67
C ASP A 79 18.25 -14.79 -1.92
N ASN A 80 18.10 -15.94 -2.56
CA ASN A 80 16.80 -16.61 -2.74
C ASN A 80 16.30 -17.35 -1.48
N LEU A 81 17.03 -17.30 -0.39
CA LEU A 81 16.59 -17.90 0.85
C LEU A 81 15.35 -17.18 1.37
N THR A 82 14.28 -17.93 1.59
CA THR A 82 13.01 -17.39 2.11
C THR A 82 13.22 -16.62 3.41
N ALA A 83 14.09 -17.09 4.28
CA ALA A 83 14.44 -16.42 5.54
C ALA A 83 15.00 -15.00 5.35
N VAL A 84 15.88 -14.80 4.35
CA VAL A 84 16.45 -13.49 4.02
C VAL A 84 15.35 -12.55 3.54
N LYS A 85 14.46 -13.02 2.64
CA LYS A 85 13.32 -12.23 2.17
C LYS A 85 12.37 -11.86 3.30
N GLN A 86 12.11 -12.78 4.23
CA GLN A 86 11.27 -12.54 5.39
C GLN A 86 11.90 -11.50 6.34
N ALA A 87 13.20 -11.60 6.61
CA ALA A 87 13.91 -10.61 7.42
C ALA A 87 13.89 -9.21 6.78
N CYS A 88 14.19 -9.14 5.48
CA CYS A 88 14.07 -7.89 4.73
C CYS A 88 12.65 -7.34 4.74
N ALA A 89 11.63 -8.19 4.59
CA ALA A 89 10.24 -7.75 4.66
C ALA A 89 9.91 -7.18 6.04
N ALA A 90 10.36 -7.79 7.12
CA ALA A 90 10.12 -7.30 8.48
C ALA A 90 10.73 -5.90 8.71
N ILE A 91 11.98 -5.69 8.29
CA ILE A 91 12.65 -4.38 8.38
C ILE A 91 11.95 -3.34 7.49
N GLY A 92 11.72 -3.71 6.24
CA GLY A 92 11.21 -2.79 5.24
C GLY A 92 9.75 -2.44 5.43
N GLN A 93 8.93 -3.34 6.00
CA GLN A 93 7.53 -3.09 6.29
C GLN A 93 7.35 -1.95 7.29
N ALA A 94 8.11 -1.97 8.38
CA ALA A 94 8.08 -0.91 9.38
C ALA A 94 8.45 0.44 8.75
N ARG A 95 9.55 0.48 7.99
CA ARG A 95 10.04 1.69 7.34
C ARG A 95 9.05 2.23 6.28
N LEU A 96 8.49 1.35 5.47
CA LEU A 96 7.52 1.71 4.45
C LEU A 96 6.25 2.31 5.08
N MET A 97 5.76 1.69 6.16
CA MET A 97 4.57 2.21 6.86
C MET A 97 4.83 3.53 7.56
N MET A 98 5.98 3.70 8.20
CA MET A 98 6.37 5.00 8.77
C MET A 98 6.40 6.10 7.70
N THR A 99 6.90 5.78 6.51
CA THR A 99 6.93 6.73 5.39
C THR A 99 5.52 7.12 4.96
N TYR A 100 4.64 6.15 4.75
CA TYR A 100 3.24 6.43 4.42
C TYR A 100 2.55 7.26 5.51
N GLN A 101 2.66 6.85 6.77
CA GLN A 101 2.02 7.56 7.88
C GLN A 101 2.51 9.01 7.98
N LYS A 102 3.80 9.26 7.78
CA LYS A 102 4.36 10.61 7.75
C LYS A 102 3.74 11.45 6.63
N ILE A 103 3.68 10.93 5.41
CA ILE A 103 3.16 11.70 4.27
C ILE A 103 1.65 11.91 4.43
N PHE A 104 0.87 10.91 4.85
CA PHE A 104 -0.56 11.07 5.12
C PHE A 104 -0.83 12.10 6.22
N ALA A 105 0.00 12.18 7.25
CA ALA A 105 -0.13 13.15 8.32
C ALA A 105 0.03 14.59 7.82
N GLU A 106 0.86 14.87 6.82
CA GLU A 106 0.99 16.18 6.19
C GLU A 106 -0.34 16.66 5.55
N TYR A 107 -1.21 15.71 5.18
CA TYR A 107 -2.55 15.97 4.65
C TYR A 107 -3.66 15.82 5.69
N ASN A 108 -3.33 15.77 6.99
CA ASN A 108 -4.27 15.52 8.10
C ASN A 108 -5.12 14.24 7.91
N GLN A 109 -4.53 13.20 7.33
CA GLN A 109 -5.17 11.91 7.15
C GLN A 109 -4.49 10.84 8.01
N VAL A 110 -5.31 9.96 8.58
CA VAL A 110 -4.83 8.81 9.36
C VAL A 110 -4.78 7.59 8.44
N ALA A 111 -3.64 6.91 8.41
CA ALA A 111 -3.49 5.66 7.70
C ALA A 111 -3.38 4.49 8.69
N ALA A 112 -4.21 3.49 8.52
CA ALA A 112 -4.13 2.23 9.25
C ALA A 112 -3.55 1.14 8.35
N GLN A 113 -2.93 0.12 8.96
CA GLN A 113 -2.36 -1.01 8.25
C GLN A 113 -3.10 -2.29 8.58
N ILE A 114 -3.45 -3.05 7.54
CA ILE A 114 -3.89 -4.44 7.65
C ILE A 114 -2.92 -5.32 6.88
N LEU A 115 -2.23 -6.22 7.60
CA LEU A 115 -1.37 -7.22 6.99
C LEU A 115 -2.21 -8.42 6.56
N MET A 116 -2.21 -8.69 5.26
CA MET A 116 -2.97 -9.78 4.67
C MET A 116 -2.05 -10.81 4.04
N THR A 117 -2.31 -12.07 4.32
CA THR A 117 -1.68 -13.22 3.67
C THR A 117 -2.72 -14.00 2.87
N LYS A 118 -2.27 -14.98 2.08
CA LYS A 118 -3.17 -15.94 1.43
C LYS A 118 -4.12 -16.60 2.44
N ASN A 119 -3.60 -16.93 3.64
CA ASN A 119 -4.40 -17.54 4.69
C ASN A 119 -5.51 -16.62 5.22
N THR A 120 -5.28 -15.31 5.27
CA THR A 120 -6.30 -14.32 5.64
C THR A 120 -7.54 -14.38 4.71
N ILE A 121 -7.33 -14.76 3.46
CA ILE A 121 -8.42 -14.84 2.47
C ILE A 121 -9.10 -16.22 2.48
N ILE A 122 -8.33 -17.30 2.67
CA ILE A 122 -8.82 -18.67 2.57
C ILE A 122 -9.53 -19.13 3.85
N ASP A 123 -8.94 -18.83 5.01
CA ASP A 123 -9.50 -19.20 6.30
C ASP A 123 -10.71 -18.33 6.65
N ASN A 124 -11.81 -18.99 7.07
CA ASN A 124 -13.07 -18.30 7.30
C ASN A 124 -13.00 -17.31 8.49
N LEU A 125 -12.32 -17.69 9.56
CA LEU A 125 -12.19 -16.85 10.77
C LEU A 125 -11.30 -15.64 10.48
N ASN A 126 -10.16 -15.86 9.84
CA ASN A 126 -9.23 -14.78 9.49
C ASN A 126 -9.88 -13.80 8.49
N ARG A 127 -10.62 -14.31 7.52
CA ARG A 127 -11.38 -13.48 6.57
C ARG A 127 -12.47 -12.67 7.27
N PHE A 128 -13.22 -13.28 8.20
CA PHE A 128 -14.24 -12.59 8.97
C PHE A 128 -13.63 -11.46 9.81
N ASN A 129 -12.52 -11.73 10.52
CA ASN A 129 -11.83 -10.75 11.33
C ASN A 129 -11.30 -9.58 10.49
N ALA A 130 -10.69 -9.88 9.34
CA ALA A 130 -10.19 -8.85 8.41
C ALA A 130 -11.35 -7.96 7.90
N ARG A 131 -12.48 -8.55 7.51
CA ARG A 131 -13.66 -7.79 7.08
C ARG A 131 -14.19 -6.86 8.17
N ASN A 132 -14.27 -7.34 9.41
CA ASN A 132 -14.72 -6.52 10.54
C ASN A 132 -13.75 -5.37 10.78
N THR A 133 -12.44 -5.62 10.75
CA THR A 133 -11.42 -4.57 10.88
C THR A 133 -11.57 -3.49 9.80
N PHE A 134 -11.73 -3.88 8.54
CA PHE A 134 -11.99 -2.93 7.45
C PHE A 134 -13.27 -2.13 7.70
N ALA A 135 -14.34 -2.79 8.12
CA ALA A 135 -15.63 -2.13 8.36
C ALA A 135 -15.52 -1.06 9.45
N GLU A 136 -14.81 -1.36 10.55
CA GLU A 136 -14.61 -0.40 11.63
C GLU A 136 -13.68 0.74 11.21
N LEU A 137 -12.58 0.46 10.50
CA LEU A 137 -11.69 1.50 9.99
C LEU A 137 -12.41 2.50 9.06
N PHE A 138 -13.32 2.02 8.20
CA PHE A 138 -14.12 2.92 7.35
C PHE A 138 -15.13 3.76 8.13
N LYS A 139 -15.59 3.32 9.29
CA LYS A 139 -16.46 4.13 10.17
C LYS A 139 -15.69 5.21 10.91
N LEU A 140 -14.43 4.92 11.24
CA LEU A 140 -13.55 5.87 11.94
C LEU A 140 -13.08 7.01 11.04
N GLY A 141 -13.10 6.84 9.74
CA GLY A 141 -12.76 7.87 8.76
C GLY A 141 -11.43 7.66 8.07
#